data_07e41dffd23f213e4d1e03503a90904b
#
_entry.id   07e41dffd23f213e4d1e03503a90904b
#
_cell.length_a   1.000
_cell.length_b   1.000
_cell.length_c   1.000
_cell.angle_alpha   90.00
_cell.angle_beta   90.00
_cell.angle_gamma   90.00
#
_symmetry.space_group_name_H-M   'P 1'
#
loop_
_entity.id
_entity.type
_entity.pdbx_description
1 polymer ?
#
loop_
_entity_poly.entity_id
_entity_poly.type
_entity_poly.pdbx_seq_one_letter_code
_entity_poly.pdbx_strand_id
1 'polypeptide(L)'
;MQQLSKAIAAQYDANAPLKAALTYGLWDTETPQLTAYPYGVFQLVSHHDDLTFTDTLENCMVQFKIYHKSSSSVTLDAILKLLLAAFDFATLTIDDYTFVAMHKENIIQNKIDGVWEYLILFRVMLTIDRP
;
A
#
# COMPACT_ATOMS: atom_id res chain seq x y z
N MET A 1 6.40 5.04 10.76
CA MET A 1 7.41 3.97 10.70
C MET A 1 8.06 3.94 9.33
N GLN A 2 9.26 4.48 9.28
CA GLN A 2 9.98 4.71 8.02
C GLN A 2 10.43 3.40 7.35
N GLN A 3 10.80 2.40 8.13
CA GLN A 3 11.25 1.10 7.61
C GLN A 3 10.16 0.40 6.80
N LEU A 4 8.91 0.48 7.26
CA LEU A 4 7.78 -0.11 6.53
C LEU A 4 7.53 0.65 5.22
N SER A 5 7.56 1.98 5.27
CA SER A 5 7.39 2.81 4.06
C SER A 5 8.48 2.52 3.02
N LYS A 6 9.72 2.34 3.43
CA LYS A 6 10.82 1.95 2.54
C LYS A 6 10.59 0.57 1.92
N ALA A 7 10.10 -0.39 2.71
CA ALA A 7 9.83 -1.74 2.21
C ALA A 7 8.71 -1.75 1.17
N ILE A 8 7.65 -0.96 1.40
CA ILE A 8 6.56 -0.81 0.44
C ILE A 8 7.06 -0.19 -0.86
N ALA A 9 7.85 0.87 -0.78
CA ALA A 9 8.44 1.52 -1.95
C ALA A 9 9.35 0.57 -2.73
N ALA A 10 10.15 -0.24 -2.05
CA ALA A 10 11.03 -1.23 -2.68
C ALA A 10 10.23 -2.32 -3.38
N GLN A 11 9.14 -2.80 -2.77
CA GLN A 11 8.25 -3.79 -3.39
C GLN A 11 7.60 -3.24 -4.65
N TYR A 12 7.16 -1.99 -4.62
CA TYR A 12 6.62 -1.30 -5.80
C TYR A 12 7.69 -1.18 -6.90
N ASP A 13 8.89 -0.73 -6.56
CA ASP A 13 9.97 -0.55 -7.52
C ASP A 13 10.39 -1.87 -8.19
N ALA A 14 10.28 -2.98 -7.49
CA ALA A 14 10.59 -4.31 -8.02
C ALA A 14 9.47 -4.90 -8.88
N ASN A 15 8.27 -4.30 -8.89
CA ASN A 15 7.12 -4.82 -9.61
C ASN A 15 6.90 -4.05 -10.91
N ALA A 16 7.50 -4.51 -12.00
CA ALA A 16 7.44 -3.84 -13.30
C ALA A 16 6.00 -3.68 -13.84
N PRO A 17 5.10 -4.68 -13.76
CA PRO A 17 3.73 -4.52 -14.24
C PRO A 17 2.97 -3.41 -13.52
N LEU A 18 3.10 -3.32 -12.19
CA LEU A 18 2.43 -2.29 -11.40
C LEU A 18 3.02 -0.90 -11.69
N LYS A 19 4.35 -0.79 -11.80
CA LYS A 19 5.00 0.47 -12.17
C LYS A 19 4.53 0.99 -13.53
N ALA A 20 4.38 0.09 -14.49
CA ALA A 20 3.89 0.45 -15.83
C ALA A 20 2.43 0.90 -15.78
N ALA A 21 1.59 0.26 -14.97
CA ALA A 21 0.18 0.58 -14.83
C ALA A 21 -0.05 1.91 -14.12
N LEU A 22 0.71 2.20 -13.06
CA LEU A 22 0.68 3.50 -12.36
C LEU A 22 1.65 4.45 -13.05
N THR A 23 1.25 4.99 -14.19
CA THR A 23 2.10 5.80 -15.08
C THR A 23 2.75 6.98 -14.35
N TYR A 24 2.04 7.59 -13.41
CA TYR A 24 2.51 8.78 -12.67
C TYR A 24 2.92 8.45 -11.23
N GLY A 25 3.10 7.18 -10.92
CA GLY A 25 3.80 6.71 -9.73
C GLY A 25 2.93 6.35 -8.54
N LEU A 26 3.59 5.77 -7.55
CA LEU A 26 3.04 5.49 -6.22
C LEU A 26 3.85 6.30 -5.20
N TRP A 27 3.19 7.18 -4.47
CA TRP A 27 3.83 8.18 -3.61
C TRP A 27 3.55 7.90 -2.14
N ASP A 28 4.51 8.22 -1.27
CA ASP A 28 4.34 8.10 0.18
C ASP A 28 3.62 9.33 0.72
N THR A 29 2.46 9.12 1.33
CA THR A 29 1.64 10.10 2.05
C THR A 29 1.00 11.15 1.15
N GLU A 30 1.74 11.80 0.25
CA GLU A 30 1.21 12.82 -0.64
C GLU A 30 1.90 12.79 -2.00
N THR A 31 1.19 13.26 -3.02
CA THR A 31 1.72 13.36 -4.37
C THR A 31 2.33 14.74 -4.62
N PRO A 32 3.26 14.86 -5.59
CA PRO A 32 3.65 16.17 -6.10
C PRO A 32 2.44 16.93 -6.63
N GLN A 33 2.48 18.24 -6.52
CA GLN A 33 1.45 19.11 -7.06
C GLN A 33 1.29 18.89 -8.56
N LEU A 34 0.05 18.90 -9.05
CA LEU A 34 -0.30 18.72 -10.47
C LEU A 34 0.05 17.33 -11.03
N THR A 35 0.06 16.31 -10.18
CA THR A 35 0.25 14.94 -10.66
C THR A 35 -0.92 14.51 -11.54
N ALA A 36 -0.60 13.94 -12.70
CA ALA A 36 -1.60 13.45 -13.65
C ALA A 36 -2.06 12.02 -13.27
N TYR A 37 -3.09 11.53 -13.96
CA TYR A 37 -3.67 10.21 -13.72
C TYR A 37 -3.13 9.16 -14.71
N PRO A 38 -3.04 7.88 -14.35
CA PRO A 38 -3.31 7.31 -13.03
C PRO A 38 -2.10 7.43 -12.10
N TYR A 39 -2.37 7.55 -10.80
CA TYR A 39 -1.33 7.51 -9.77
C TYR A 39 -1.88 6.90 -8.50
N GLY A 40 -1.01 6.61 -7.56
CA GLY A 40 -1.38 6.10 -6.26
C GLY A 40 -0.63 6.78 -5.13
N VAL A 41 -1.19 6.65 -3.93
CA VAL A 41 -0.58 7.12 -2.68
C VAL A 41 -0.70 6.02 -1.65
N PHE A 42 0.34 5.78 -0.88
CA PHE A 42 0.24 4.91 0.28
C PHE A 42 0.58 5.67 1.55
N GLN A 43 0.01 5.25 2.66
CA GLN A 43 0.18 5.93 3.94
C GLN A 43 0.00 4.95 5.09
N LEU A 44 0.85 5.06 6.11
CA LEU A 44 0.65 4.36 7.38
C LEU A 44 -0.47 5.07 8.14
N VAL A 45 -1.60 4.40 8.33
CA VAL A 45 -2.78 4.97 8.95
C VAL A 45 -2.76 4.78 10.47
N SER A 46 -2.35 3.60 10.91
CA SER A 46 -2.27 3.29 12.33
C SER A 46 -1.15 2.30 12.61
N HIS A 47 -0.65 2.34 13.83
CA HIS A 47 0.43 1.49 14.30
C HIS A 47 0.25 1.30 15.79
N HIS A 48 0.05 0.06 16.23
CA HIS A 48 -0.06 -0.24 17.66
C HIS A 48 0.60 -1.58 17.97
N ASP A 49 0.98 -1.73 19.24
CA ASP A 49 1.67 -2.92 19.72
C ASP A 49 0.69 -3.89 20.35
N ASP A 50 0.83 -5.17 19.99
CA ASP A 50 0.14 -6.28 20.63
C ASP A 50 1.18 -7.08 21.41
N LEU A 51 1.09 -7.08 22.73
CA LEU A 51 2.06 -7.75 23.60
C LEU A 51 1.74 -9.21 23.75
N THR A 52 2.77 -10.05 23.62
CA THR A 52 2.73 -11.47 23.98
C THR A 52 3.75 -11.75 25.07
N PHE A 53 3.80 -13.01 25.57
CA PHE A 53 4.77 -13.37 26.60
C PHE A 53 6.23 -13.26 26.18
N THR A 54 6.51 -13.45 24.89
CA THR A 54 7.88 -13.51 24.37
C THR A 54 8.20 -12.39 23.39
N ASP A 55 7.20 -11.79 22.75
CA ASP A 55 7.40 -10.83 21.66
C ASP A 55 6.45 -9.64 21.76
N THR A 56 6.85 -8.54 21.13
CA THR A 56 5.97 -7.42 20.84
C THR A 56 5.57 -7.52 19.38
N LEU A 57 4.31 -7.86 19.11
CA LEU A 57 3.75 -7.87 17.77
C LEU A 57 3.28 -6.47 17.42
N GLU A 58 3.84 -5.89 16.37
CA GLU A 58 3.39 -4.59 15.86
C GLU A 58 2.35 -4.79 14.78
N ASN A 59 1.21 -4.16 14.97
CA ASN A 59 0.05 -4.26 14.09
C ASN A 59 -0.12 -2.92 13.37
N CYS A 60 0.14 -2.91 12.08
CA CYS A 60 0.10 -1.70 11.27
C CYS A 60 -1.05 -1.76 10.28
N MET A 61 -1.68 -0.63 10.04
CA MET A 61 -2.68 -0.47 9.00
C MET A 61 -2.11 0.48 7.94
N VAL A 62 -1.99 -0.01 6.72
CA VAL A 62 -1.49 0.76 5.58
C VAL A 62 -2.64 0.98 4.61
N GLN A 63 -2.79 2.22 4.17
CA GLN A 63 -3.81 2.61 3.22
C GLN A 63 -3.16 2.90 1.87
N PHE A 64 -3.68 2.28 0.82
CA PHE A 64 -3.37 2.65 -0.56
C PHE A 64 -4.58 3.36 -1.16
N LYS A 65 -4.34 4.45 -1.86
CA LYS A 65 -5.35 5.10 -2.69
C LYS A 65 -4.84 5.15 -4.10
N ILE A 66 -5.62 4.65 -5.05
CA ILE A 66 -5.29 4.74 -6.48
C ILE A 66 -6.37 5.54 -7.19
N TYR A 67 -5.92 6.39 -8.11
CA TYR A 67 -6.78 7.38 -8.77
C TYR A 67 -6.67 7.28 -10.29
N HIS A 68 -7.80 7.40 -10.97
CA HIS A 68 -7.83 7.55 -12.42
C HIS A 68 -9.04 8.36 -12.84
N LYS A 69 -8.84 9.24 -13.83
CA LYS A 69 -9.93 10.05 -14.40
C LYS A 69 -10.39 9.41 -15.70
N SER A 70 -11.62 8.85 -15.68
CA SER A 70 -12.20 8.14 -16.82
C SER A 70 -13.72 8.06 -16.63
N SER A 71 -14.43 7.83 -17.73
CA SER A 71 -15.88 7.54 -17.69
C SER A 71 -16.19 6.15 -17.12
N SER A 72 -15.20 5.26 -17.06
CA SER A 72 -15.34 3.87 -16.65
C SER A 72 -14.26 3.48 -15.64
N SER A 73 -14.59 2.56 -14.74
CA SER A 73 -13.64 2.02 -13.75
C SER A 73 -12.73 0.92 -14.30
N VAL A 74 -12.84 0.54 -15.56
CA VAL A 74 -12.14 -0.64 -16.15
C VAL A 74 -10.63 -0.53 -15.98
N THR A 75 -10.05 0.62 -16.29
CA THR A 75 -8.60 0.84 -16.16
C THR A 75 -8.17 0.76 -14.70
N LEU A 76 -8.91 1.39 -13.80
CA LEU A 76 -8.59 1.37 -12.38
C LEU A 76 -8.75 -0.03 -11.77
N ASP A 77 -9.75 -0.80 -12.23
CA ASP A 77 -9.90 -2.20 -11.82
C ASP A 77 -8.69 -3.05 -12.21
N ALA A 78 -8.13 -2.81 -13.39
CA ALA A 78 -6.91 -3.50 -13.82
C ALA A 78 -5.72 -3.14 -12.93
N ILE A 79 -5.58 -1.88 -12.57
CA ILE A 79 -4.54 -1.40 -11.64
C ILE A 79 -4.73 -2.03 -10.27
N LEU A 80 -5.97 -2.10 -9.77
CA LEU A 80 -6.28 -2.73 -8.50
C LEU A 80 -5.82 -4.20 -8.46
N LYS A 81 -6.09 -4.95 -9.53
CA LYS A 81 -5.64 -6.35 -9.61
C LYS A 81 -4.13 -6.48 -9.54
N LEU A 82 -3.39 -5.59 -10.22
CA LEU A 82 -1.93 -5.58 -10.17
C LEU A 82 -1.42 -5.20 -8.78
N LEU A 83 -2.05 -4.24 -8.13
CA LEU A 83 -1.68 -3.84 -6.76
C LEU A 83 -1.92 -4.97 -5.77
N LEU A 84 -3.05 -5.66 -5.86
CA LEU A 84 -3.33 -6.80 -4.99
C LEU A 84 -2.34 -7.95 -5.25
N ALA A 85 -1.99 -8.21 -6.51
CA ALA A 85 -0.98 -9.23 -6.82
C ALA A 85 0.40 -8.89 -6.25
N ALA A 86 0.72 -7.59 -6.15
CA ALA A 86 2.01 -7.14 -5.62
C ALA A 86 2.07 -7.17 -4.09
N PHE A 87 0.96 -6.88 -3.41
CA PHE A 87 0.96 -6.64 -1.97
C PHE A 87 0.11 -7.61 -1.14
N ASP A 88 -0.98 -8.16 -1.68
CA ASP A 88 -1.82 -9.08 -0.91
C ASP A 88 -1.07 -10.39 -0.68
N PHE A 89 -0.92 -10.78 0.58
CA PHE A 89 -0.11 -11.93 1.01
C PHE A 89 1.36 -11.85 0.58
N ALA A 90 1.86 -10.64 0.31
CA ALA A 90 3.26 -10.43 -0.01
C ALA A 90 4.15 -10.61 1.22
N THR A 91 5.41 -10.94 0.99
CA THR A 91 6.44 -10.95 2.02
C THR A 91 7.34 -9.74 1.80
N LEU A 92 7.42 -8.86 2.80
CA LEU A 92 8.27 -7.68 2.76
C LEU A 92 9.55 -7.92 3.56
N THR A 93 10.64 -7.30 3.13
CA THR A 93 11.88 -7.24 3.90
C THR A 93 11.96 -5.88 4.55
N ILE A 94 11.89 -5.83 5.88
CA ILE A 94 11.83 -4.60 6.65
C ILE A 94 12.99 -4.57 7.63
N ASP A 95 13.81 -3.51 7.55
CA ASP A 95 14.96 -3.35 8.43
C ASP A 95 14.51 -3.27 9.89
N ASP A 96 15.25 -3.95 10.78
CA ASP A 96 15.01 -4.00 12.22
C ASP A 96 13.72 -4.70 12.65
N TYR A 97 13.01 -5.34 11.73
CA TYR A 97 11.76 -6.06 12.01
C TYR A 97 11.76 -7.42 11.34
N THR A 98 11.06 -8.36 11.97
CA THR A 98 10.70 -9.63 11.34
C THR A 98 9.29 -9.53 10.81
N PHE A 99 9.12 -9.77 9.52
CA PHE A 99 7.83 -9.75 8.86
C PHE A 99 7.01 -10.98 9.26
N VAL A 100 5.73 -10.76 9.59
CA VAL A 100 4.80 -11.84 9.93
C VAL A 100 3.78 -12.05 8.83
N ALA A 101 3.02 -11.02 8.47
CA ALA A 101 1.98 -11.15 7.45
C ALA A 101 1.56 -9.78 6.91
N MET A 102 1.09 -9.78 5.66
CA MET A 102 0.43 -8.63 5.05
C MET A 102 -0.77 -9.14 4.26
N HIS A 103 -1.94 -8.58 4.51
CA HIS A 103 -3.14 -8.96 3.78
C HIS A 103 -4.12 -7.81 3.67
N LYS A 104 -4.91 -7.86 2.62
CA LYS A 104 -6.00 -6.91 2.38
C LYS A 104 -7.11 -7.10 3.42
N GLU A 105 -7.58 -5.99 3.98
CA GLU A 105 -8.72 -5.99 4.90
C GLU A 105 -9.98 -5.42 4.27
N ASN A 106 -9.85 -4.36 3.45
CA ASN A 106 -11.02 -3.71 2.88
C ASN A 106 -10.66 -2.98 1.60
N ILE A 107 -11.67 -2.83 0.72
CA ILE A 107 -11.58 -2.04 -0.51
C ILE A 107 -12.82 -1.18 -0.57
N ILE A 108 -12.64 0.13 -0.75
CA ILE A 108 -13.72 1.10 -0.90
C ILE A 108 -13.56 1.80 -2.24
N GLN A 109 -14.63 1.85 -3.03
CA GLN A 109 -14.64 2.51 -4.33
C GLN A 109 -15.45 3.80 -4.25
N ASN A 110 -14.88 4.90 -4.76
CA ASN A 110 -15.54 6.20 -4.86
C ASN A 110 -15.34 6.80 -6.24
N LYS A 111 -16.25 7.68 -6.63
CA LYS A 111 -16.10 8.51 -7.82
C LYS A 111 -16.53 9.93 -7.50
N ILE A 112 -15.62 10.89 -7.68
CA ILE A 112 -15.87 12.32 -7.40
C ILE A 112 -15.35 13.13 -8.59
N ASP A 113 -16.24 13.94 -9.20
CA ASP A 113 -15.90 14.83 -10.34
C ASP A 113 -15.20 14.09 -11.48
N GLY A 114 -15.68 12.89 -11.81
CA GLY A 114 -15.11 12.06 -12.88
C GLY A 114 -13.83 11.35 -12.50
N VAL A 115 -13.34 11.51 -11.27
CA VAL A 115 -12.16 10.82 -10.77
C VAL A 115 -12.58 9.59 -9.96
N TRP A 116 -12.14 8.42 -10.41
CA TRP A 116 -12.32 7.16 -9.68
C TRP A 116 -11.23 7.02 -8.63
N GLU A 117 -11.61 6.59 -7.42
CA GLU A 117 -10.70 6.30 -6.32
C GLU A 117 -10.99 4.92 -5.77
N TYR A 118 -9.95 4.08 -5.65
CA TYR A 118 -9.99 2.90 -4.79
C TYR A 118 -9.16 3.17 -3.56
N LEU A 119 -9.77 2.94 -2.39
CA LEU A 119 -9.08 2.97 -1.10
C LEU A 119 -8.93 1.53 -0.65
N ILE A 120 -7.70 1.07 -0.50
CA ILE A 120 -7.40 -0.31 -0.12
C ILE A 120 -6.67 -0.29 1.22
N LEU A 121 -7.24 -0.99 2.21
CA LEU A 121 -6.63 -1.12 3.54
C LEU A 121 -5.94 -2.47 3.66
N PHE A 122 -4.66 -2.44 4.03
CA PHE A 122 -3.85 -3.63 4.32
C PHE A 122 -3.47 -3.65 5.79
N ARG A 123 -3.55 -4.83 6.38
CA ARG A 123 -2.98 -5.08 7.70
C ARG A 123 -1.60 -5.68 7.51
N VAL A 124 -0.61 -5.10 8.20
CA VAL A 124 0.77 -5.57 8.21
C VAL A 124 1.15 -5.88 9.65
N MET A 125 1.58 -7.12 9.90
CA MET A 125 2.01 -7.56 11.22
C MET A 125 3.50 -7.85 11.22
N LEU A 126 4.20 -7.29 12.21
CA LEU A 126 5.64 -7.35 12.35
C LEU A 126 6.01 -7.67 13.79
N THR A 127 7.20 -8.23 14.00
CA THR A 127 7.83 -8.25 15.32
C THR A 127 9.11 -7.43 15.27
N ILE A 128 9.36 -6.64 16.32
CA ILE A 128 10.60 -5.86 16.40
C ILE A 128 11.78 -6.78 16.74
N ASP A 129 12.87 -6.64 15.99
CA ASP A 129 14.11 -7.37 16.26
C ASP A 129 14.82 -6.69 17.43
N ARG A 130 15.10 -7.45 18.48
CA ARG A 130 15.82 -6.95 19.65
C ARG A 130 17.22 -7.55 19.71
N PRO A 131 18.22 -6.72 20.07
CA PRO A 131 19.59 -7.23 20.22
C PRO A 131 19.71 -8.18 21.41
#